data_c9061146f12bc39a7d26e6c9e5a5b639
#
_entry.id   c9061146f12bc39a7d26e6c9e5a5b639
#
_cell.length_a   1.000
_cell.length_b   1.000
_cell.length_c   1.000
_cell.angle_alpha   90.00
_cell.angle_beta   90.00
_cell.angle_gamma   90.00
#
_symmetry.space_group_name_H-M   'P 1'
#
loop_
_entity.id
_entity.type
_entity.pdbx_description
1 polymer ?
#
loop_
_entity_poly.entity_id
_entity_poly.type
_entity_poly.pdbx_seq_one_letter_code
_entity_poly.pdbx_strand_id
1 'polypeptide(L)'
;MARTLQVKDLIIAAGGIVLQNGRVLLVHRPRYDDWSLPKGKLDDGESPLETAMREVREETGFEVEPGEFAGSCGYMVKDRPKTVLYWVMTPRKQFEIQDREEVSEVVWLPVAEAMERLTYKLEQEILEKAAANSRS
;
A
#
# COMPACT_ATOMS: atom_id res chain seq x y z
N MET A 1 -32.21 -12.46 -0.63
CA MET A 1 -31.83 -12.01 -1.98
C MET A 1 -30.49 -11.30 -1.96
N ALA A 2 -29.70 -11.53 -2.98
CA ALA A 2 -28.43 -10.83 -3.10
C ALA A 2 -28.65 -9.35 -3.38
N ARG A 3 -27.89 -8.51 -2.70
CA ARG A 3 -27.91 -7.07 -2.92
C ARG A 3 -27.25 -6.73 -4.25
N THR A 4 -27.87 -5.85 -5.03
CA THR A 4 -27.26 -5.34 -6.27
C THR A 4 -26.20 -4.30 -5.90
N LEU A 5 -24.94 -4.55 -6.25
CA LEU A 5 -23.85 -3.61 -5.99
C LEU A 5 -23.87 -2.50 -7.04
N GLN A 6 -23.58 -1.28 -6.58
CA GLN A 6 -23.50 -0.09 -7.42
C GLN A 6 -22.12 0.54 -7.31
N VAL A 7 -21.77 1.42 -8.25
CA VAL A 7 -20.48 2.12 -8.24
C VAL A 7 -20.21 2.83 -6.91
N LYS A 8 -21.25 3.42 -6.32
CA LYS A 8 -21.13 4.11 -5.02
C LYS A 8 -20.73 3.17 -3.87
N ASP A 9 -20.89 1.86 -4.04
CA ASP A 9 -20.49 0.89 -3.03
C ASP A 9 -19.00 0.57 -3.09
N LEU A 10 -18.34 0.88 -4.20
CA LEU A 10 -16.92 0.60 -4.39
C LEU A 10 -16.07 1.52 -3.51
N ILE A 11 -15.19 0.90 -2.73
CA ILE A 11 -14.19 1.61 -1.94
C ILE A 11 -12.89 1.58 -2.73
N ILE A 12 -12.32 2.75 -2.98
CA ILE A 12 -11.03 2.86 -3.67
C ILE A 12 -9.98 3.35 -2.68
N ALA A 13 -8.86 2.65 -2.65
CA ALA A 13 -7.70 3.03 -1.89
C ALA A 13 -6.47 2.95 -2.79
N ALA A 14 -5.39 3.55 -2.36
CA ALA A 14 -4.16 3.52 -3.13
C ALA A 14 -2.95 3.51 -2.20
N GLY A 15 -1.87 2.91 -2.65
CA GLY A 15 -0.67 2.80 -1.85
C GLY A 15 0.58 2.61 -2.69
N GLY A 16 1.68 2.37 -2.01
CA GLY A 16 2.98 2.27 -2.65
C GLY A 16 3.77 1.04 -2.26
N ILE A 17 4.51 0.55 -3.24
CA ILE A 17 5.54 -0.46 -3.05
C ILE A 17 6.86 0.31 -3.13
N VAL A 18 7.38 0.73 -1.98
CA VAL A 18 8.57 1.57 -1.92
C VAL A 18 9.79 0.67 -1.90
N LEU A 19 10.53 0.67 -3.00
CA LEU A 19 11.69 -0.21 -3.20
C LEU A 19 12.98 0.58 -3.22
N GLN A 20 13.98 0.07 -2.50
CA GLN A 20 15.34 0.63 -2.53
C GLN A 20 16.34 -0.46 -2.17
N ASN A 21 17.32 -0.69 -3.03
CA ASN A 21 18.42 -1.62 -2.76
C ASN A 21 17.96 -3.04 -2.40
N GLY A 22 16.91 -3.54 -3.09
CA GLY A 22 16.38 -4.88 -2.85
C GLY A 22 15.52 -5.00 -1.59
N ARG A 23 15.19 -3.86 -0.95
CA ARG A 23 14.35 -3.81 0.24
C ARG A 23 13.07 -3.07 -0.03
N VAL A 24 12.04 -3.36 0.75
CA VAL A 24 10.73 -2.74 0.63
C VAL A 24 10.26 -2.25 2.02
N LEU A 25 9.51 -1.14 2.03
CA LEU A 25 8.92 -0.62 3.25
C LEU A 25 7.62 -1.33 3.59
N LEU A 26 7.51 -1.83 4.81
CA LEU A 26 6.28 -2.36 5.36
C LEU A 26 5.91 -1.56 6.61
N VAL A 27 4.61 -1.53 6.89
CA VAL A 27 4.07 -0.86 8.09
C VAL A 27 3.33 -1.88 8.95
N HIS A 28 3.44 -1.73 10.27
CA HIS A 28 2.66 -2.48 11.23
C HIS A 28 1.49 -1.63 11.71
N ARG A 29 0.28 -2.17 11.62
CA ARG A 29 -0.93 -1.48 12.05
C ARG A 29 -1.42 -2.09 13.36
N PRO A 30 -1.27 -1.37 14.49
CA PRO A 30 -1.59 -1.95 15.81
C PRO A 30 -3.05 -2.35 15.96
N ARG A 31 -3.97 -1.60 15.35
CA ARG A 31 -5.41 -1.88 15.42
C ARG A 31 -5.76 -3.26 14.88
N TYR A 32 -5.07 -3.70 13.82
CA TYR A 32 -5.33 -4.98 13.16
C TYR A 32 -4.27 -6.02 13.48
N ASP A 33 -3.20 -5.60 14.16
CA ASP A 33 -2.02 -6.42 14.42
C ASP A 33 -1.54 -7.11 13.13
N ASP A 34 -1.41 -6.32 12.07
CA ASP A 34 -0.98 -6.81 10.76
C ASP A 34 0.20 -6.04 10.21
N TRP A 35 0.87 -6.65 9.25
CA TRP A 35 1.91 -6.03 8.44
C TRP A 35 1.37 -5.85 7.04
N SER A 36 1.51 -4.65 6.52
CA SER A 36 0.99 -4.34 5.19
C SER A 36 1.88 -3.35 4.44
N LEU A 37 1.61 -3.23 3.15
CA LEU A 37 2.13 -2.13 2.35
C LEU A 37 1.40 -0.85 2.77
N PRO A 38 2.07 0.30 2.76
CA PRO A 38 1.41 1.58 3.11
C PRO A 38 0.34 1.94 2.08
N LYS A 39 -0.84 2.26 2.57
CA LYS A 39 -2.00 2.55 1.71
C LYS A 39 -3.11 3.25 2.50
N GLY A 40 -4.05 3.83 1.80
CA GLY A 40 -5.24 4.41 2.42
C GLY A 40 -6.27 4.84 1.39
N LYS A 41 -7.40 5.31 1.90
CA LYS A 41 -8.55 5.70 1.07
C LYS A 41 -8.32 7.04 0.39
N LEU A 42 -8.93 7.22 -0.78
CA LEU A 42 -8.92 8.49 -1.49
C LEU A 42 -9.63 9.57 -0.67
N ASP A 43 -9.03 10.76 -0.61
CA ASP A 43 -9.71 11.95 -0.16
C ASP A 43 -10.42 12.60 -1.35
N ASP A 44 -11.42 13.42 -1.06
CA ASP A 44 -12.18 14.12 -2.09
C ASP A 44 -11.25 14.94 -2.99
N GLY A 45 -11.41 14.74 -4.30
CA GLY A 45 -10.64 15.47 -5.28
C GLY A 45 -9.26 14.93 -5.58
N GLU A 46 -8.82 13.89 -4.89
CA GLU A 46 -7.53 13.25 -5.18
C GLU A 46 -7.64 12.22 -6.29
N SER A 47 -6.59 12.14 -7.11
CA SER A 47 -6.40 10.98 -7.98
C SER A 47 -5.86 9.81 -7.14
N PRO A 48 -6.00 8.56 -7.61
CA PRO A 48 -5.39 7.42 -6.90
C PRO A 48 -3.88 7.56 -6.70
N LEU A 49 -3.15 8.08 -7.68
CA LEU A 49 -1.70 8.28 -7.53
C LEU A 49 -1.37 9.32 -6.45
N GLU A 50 -2.12 10.42 -6.43
CA GLU A 50 -1.93 11.44 -5.39
C GLU A 50 -2.19 10.84 -4.00
N THR A 51 -3.24 10.03 -3.88
CA THR A 51 -3.56 9.33 -2.63
C THR A 51 -2.41 8.40 -2.22
N ALA A 52 -1.89 7.61 -3.17
CA ALA A 52 -0.81 6.68 -2.89
C ALA A 52 0.41 7.42 -2.33
N MET A 53 0.79 8.53 -2.95
CA MET A 53 1.95 9.31 -2.50
C MET A 53 1.70 9.93 -1.12
N ARG A 54 0.50 10.46 -0.89
CA ARG A 54 0.15 11.05 0.40
C ARG A 54 0.14 10.00 1.52
N GLU A 55 -0.48 8.86 1.28
CA GLU A 55 -0.57 7.80 2.28
C GLU A 55 0.81 7.21 2.62
N VAL A 56 1.67 7.02 1.62
CA VAL A 56 3.03 6.58 1.87
C VAL A 56 3.75 7.56 2.78
N ARG A 57 3.63 8.85 2.50
CA ARG A 57 4.27 9.87 3.32
C ARG A 57 3.72 9.90 4.75
N GLU A 58 2.39 9.85 4.91
CA GLU A 58 1.77 9.87 6.22
C GLU A 58 2.14 8.66 7.08
N GLU A 59 2.16 7.47 6.48
CA GLU A 59 2.40 6.23 7.19
C GLU A 59 3.88 5.90 7.38
N THR A 60 4.74 6.28 6.46
CA THR A 60 6.16 5.92 6.51
C THR A 60 7.11 7.08 6.74
N GLY A 61 6.65 8.31 6.55
CA GLY A 61 7.49 9.50 6.62
C GLY A 61 8.28 9.78 5.35
N PHE A 62 8.17 8.94 4.33
CA PHE A 62 8.94 9.14 3.10
C PHE A 62 8.16 9.91 2.04
N GLU A 63 8.78 10.99 1.57
CA GLU A 63 8.40 11.60 0.29
C GLU A 63 8.97 10.71 -0.80
N VAL A 64 8.15 10.41 -1.81
CA VAL A 64 8.48 9.41 -2.82
C VAL A 64 8.32 9.94 -4.22
N GLU A 65 9.04 9.32 -5.15
CA GLU A 65 8.87 9.52 -6.57
C GLU A 65 8.12 8.31 -7.12
N PRO A 66 6.99 8.51 -7.80
CA PRO A 66 6.21 7.41 -8.34
C PRO A 66 6.90 6.79 -9.56
N GLY A 67 6.81 5.47 -9.66
CA GLY A 67 7.26 4.72 -10.82
C GLY A 67 6.07 4.07 -11.51
N GLU A 68 6.26 2.84 -11.96
CA GLU A 68 5.23 2.13 -12.71
C GLU A 68 4.06 1.71 -11.83
N PHE A 69 2.88 1.66 -12.44
CA PHE A 69 1.71 1.06 -11.80
C PHE A 69 1.98 -0.44 -11.62
N ALA A 70 1.84 -0.92 -10.39
CA ALA A 70 2.16 -2.31 -10.06
C ALA A 70 0.96 -3.25 -10.18
N GLY A 71 -0.25 -2.73 -10.04
CA GLY A 71 -1.46 -3.54 -10.09
C GLY A 71 -2.41 -3.21 -8.96
N SER A 72 -3.42 -4.06 -8.80
CA SER A 72 -4.46 -3.85 -7.80
C SER A 72 -4.76 -5.11 -7.02
N CYS A 73 -5.25 -4.90 -5.79
CA CYS A 73 -5.78 -5.96 -4.94
C CYS A 73 -7.27 -5.68 -4.71
N GLY A 74 -8.12 -6.64 -5.04
CA GLY A 74 -9.57 -6.50 -4.86
C GLY A 74 -10.10 -7.49 -3.84
N TYR A 75 -10.94 -7.03 -2.93
CA TYR A 75 -11.56 -7.88 -1.92
C TYR A 75 -12.82 -7.22 -1.35
N MET A 76 -13.60 -7.99 -0.62
CA MET A 76 -14.83 -7.46 0.00
C MET A 76 -14.53 -6.98 1.41
N VAL A 77 -15.06 -5.82 1.77
CA VAL A 77 -15.03 -5.30 3.14
C VAL A 77 -16.50 -5.21 3.57
N LYS A 78 -16.90 -6.13 4.42
CA LYS A 78 -18.32 -6.35 4.74
C LYS A 78 -19.07 -6.60 3.43
N ASP A 79 -20.04 -5.77 3.07
CA ASP A 79 -20.82 -5.96 1.85
C ASP A 79 -20.37 -5.07 0.70
N ARG A 80 -19.18 -4.44 0.82
CA ARG A 80 -18.71 -3.49 -0.18
C ARG A 80 -17.43 -3.97 -0.84
N PRO A 81 -17.36 -3.94 -2.18
CA PRO A 81 -16.10 -4.23 -2.85
C PRO A 81 -15.08 -3.12 -2.60
N LYS A 82 -13.84 -3.52 -2.41
CA LYS A 82 -12.73 -2.60 -2.24
C LYS A 82 -11.62 -2.97 -3.20
N THR A 83 -11.05 -1.96 -3.85
CA THR A 83 -9.84 -2.14 -4.64
C THR A 83 -8.76 -1.21 -4.13
N VAL A 84 -7.54 -1.74 -4.05
CA VAL A 84 -6.36 -0.95 -3.68
C VAL A 84 -5.42 -0.95 -4.86
N LEU A 85 -5.07 0.25 -5.33
CA LEU A 85 -4.18 0.44 -6.47
C LEU A 85 -2.77 0.73 -5.96
N TYR A 86 -1.76 0.04 -6.48
CA TYR A 86 -0.38 0.20 -6.03
C TYR A 86 0.54 0.66 -7.15
N TRP A 87 1.45 1.55 -6.79
CA TRP A 87 2.56 1.99 -7.65
C TRP A 87 3.88 1.64 -7.02
N VAL A 88 4.85 1.26 -7.83
CA VAL A 88 6.24 1.15 -7.40
C VAL A 88 6.75 2.57 -7.19
N MET A 89 7.46 2.79 -6.09
CA MET A 89 7.95 4.11 -5.72
C MET A 89 9.38 4.06 -5.24
N THR A 90 10.10 5.17 -5.45
CA THR A 90 11.47 5.34 -4.96
C THR A 90 11.46 6.39 -3.85
N PRO A 91 12.09 6.11 -2.69
CA PRO A 91 12.14 7.09 -1.61
C PRO A 91 13.06 8.25 -1.97
N ARG A 92 12.65 9.48 -1.61
CA ARG A 92 13.42 10.69 -1.89
C ARG A 92 13.92 11.35 -0.61
N LYS A 93 13.03 11.63 0.31
CA LYS A 93 13.34 12.37 1.51
C LYS A 93 12.53 11.82 2.67
N GLN A 94 13.14 11.72 3.86
CA GLN A 94 12.49 11.21 5.04
C GLN A 94 12.07 12.34 5.97
N PHE A 95 10.83 12.26 6.43
CA PHE A 95 10.22 13.14 7.41
C PHE A 95 9.72 12.31 8.59
N GLU A 96 9.18 12.95 9.60
CA GLU A 96 8.54 12.22 10.68
C GLU A 96 7.25 11.58 10.23
N ILE A 97 6.91 10.43 10.81
CA ILE A 97 5.66 9.73 10.54
C ILE A 97 4.52 10.53 11.17
N GLN A 98 3.54 10.91 10.34
CA GLN A 98 2.40 11.70 10.80
C GLN A 98 1.30 10.85 11.43
N ASP A 99 1.14 9.61 10.94
CA ASP A 99 0.01 8.76 11.28
C ASP A 99 0.36 7.71 12.34
N ARG A 100 0.82 8.18 13.49
CA ARG A 100 1.28 7.32 14.60
C ARG A 100 0.18 6.47 15.22
N GLU A 101 -1.07 6.88 15.08
CA GLU A 101 -2.19 6.11 15.62
C GLU A 101 -2.49 4.89 14.75
N GLU A 102 -2.33 5.01 13.44
CA GLU A 102 -2.58 3.92 12.51
C GLU A 102 -1.36 3.03 12.27
N VAL A 103 -0.17 3.58 12.45
CA VAL A 103 1.10 2.88 12.20
C VAL A 103 1.99 2.94 13.43
N SER A 104 2.28 1.77 14.00
CA SER A 104 3.17 1.68 15.17
C SER A 104 4.63 1.50 14.78
N GLU A 105 4.91 0.91 13.62
CA GLU A 105 6.26 0.56 13.22
C GLU A 105 6.39 0.56 11.70
N VAL A 106 7.54 1.01 11.22
CA VAL A 106 7.89 1.01 9.80
C VAL A 106 9.24 0.30 9.68
N VAL A 107 9.34 -0.66 8.76
CA VAL A 107 10.59 -1.40 8.58
C VAL A 107 10.95 -1.50 7.10
N TRP A 108 12.26 -1.50 6.83
CA TRP A 108 12.81 -1.90 5.56
C TRP A 108 13.18 -3.36 5.66
N LEU A 109 12.66 -4.20 4.78
CA LEU A 109 12.98 -5.62 4.75
C LEU A 109 13.42 -6.04 3.35
N PRO A 110 14.39 -6.98 3.24
CA PRO A 110 14.61 -7.65 1.97
C PRO A 110 13.30 -8.21 1.44
N VAL A 111 13.10 -8.15 0.13
CA VAL A 111 11.82 -8.55 -0.48
C VAL A 111 11.36 -9.94 -0.03
N ALA A 112 12.28 -10.91 0.05
CA ALA A 112 11.93 -12.27 0.49
C ALA A 112 11.39 -12.30 1.91
N GLU A 113 12.00 -11.55 2.83
CA GLU A 113 11.53 -11.45 4.21
C GLU A 113 10.20 -10.69 4.30
N ALA A 114 10.05 -9.65 3.49
CA ALA A 114 8.82 -8.87 3.44
C ALA A 114 7.65 -9.74 3.00
N MET A 115 7.85 -10.62 2.02
CA MET A 115 6.82 -11.54 1.57
C MET A 115 6.36 -12.47 2.68
N GLU A 116 7.28 -12.94 3.51
CA GLU A 116 6.93 -13.77 4.67
C GLU A 116 6.23 -12.97 5.77
N ARG A 117 6.63 -11.70 5.93
CA ARG A 117 6.10 -10.83 6.97
C ARG A 117 4.70 -10.32 6.65
N LEU A 118 4.41 -10.02 5.39
CA LEU A 118 3.11 -9.48 4.98
C LEU A 118 1.98 -10.42 5.40
N THR A 119 0.96 -9.85 6.01
CA THR A 119 -0.18 -10.61 6.53
C THR A 119 -1.10 -11.11 5.42
N TYR A 120 -1.22 -10.35 4.31
CA TYR A 120 -2.21 -10.61 3.28
C TYR A 120 -1.59 -11.20 2.02
N LYS A 121 -2.16 -12.30 1.56
CA LYS A 121 -1.67 -13.01 0.37
C LYS A 121 -1.67 -12.15 -0.89
N LEU A 122 -2.71 -11.33 -1.07
CA LEU A 122 -2.79 -10.46 -2.25
C LEU A 122 -1.65 -9.45 -2.28
N GLU A 123 -1.25 -8.92 -1.13
CA GLU A 123 -0.10 -8.01 -1.05
C GLU A 123 1.21 -8.76 -1.31
N GLN A 124 1.34 -9.99 -0.84
CA GLN A 124 2.51 -10.82 -1.13
C GLN A 124 2.66 -11.02 -2.63
N GLU A 125 1.57 -11.34 -3.32
CA GLU A 125 1.57 -11.57 -4.76
C GLU A 125 1.95 -10.32 -5.55
N ILE A 126 1.38 -9.16 -5.18
CA ILE A 126 1.68 -7.92 -5.90
C ILE A 126 3.13 -7.47 -5.64
N LEU A 127 3.66 -7.68 -4.44
CA LEU A 127 5.06 -7.40 -4.14
C LEU A 127 5.98 -8.28 -4.95
N GLU A 128 5.70 -9.57 -5.03
CA GLU A 128 6.51 -10.51 -5.82
C GLU A 128 6.58 -10.08 -7.28
N LYS A 129 5.46 -9.74 -7.86
CA LYS A 129 5.37 -9.27 -9.25
C LYS A 129 6.14 -7.97 -9.46
N ALA A 130 5.97 -7.02 -8.57
CA ALA A 130 6.65 -5.73 -8.67
C ALA A 130 8.16 -5.87 -8.54
N ALA A 131 8.61 -6.71 -7.61
CA ALA A 131 10.04 -6.95 -7.40
C ALA A 131 10.68 -7.65 -8.60
N ALA A 132 9.99 -8.62 -9.22
CA ALA A 132 10.47 -9.30 -10.41
C ALA A 132 10.62 -8.32 -11.58
N ASN A 133 9.66 -7.43 -11.77
CA ASN A 133 9.70 -6.43 -12.85
C ASN A 133 10.81 -5.40 -12.62
N SER A 134 11.13 -5.08 -11.38
CA SER A 134 12.15 -4.09 -11.05
C SER A 134 13.58 -4.60 -11.23
N ARG A 135 13.77 -5.90 -11.39
CA ARG A 135 15.09 -6.52 -11.59
C ARG A 135 15.53 -6.56 -13.06
N SER A 136 14.63 -6.27 -13.97
CA SER A 136 14.95 -6.32 -15.42
C SER A 136 15.76 -5.12 -15.90
#